data_67ff6af85376babab3cb10e762e8077c
#
_entry.id   67ff6af85376babab3cb10e762e8077c
#
_cell.length_a   1.000
_cell.length_b   1.000
_cell.length_c   1.000
_cell.angle_alpha   90.00
_cell.angle_beta   90.00
_cell.angle_gamma   90.00
#
_symmetry.space_group_name_H-M   'P 1'
#
loop_
_entity.id
_entity.type
_entity.pdbx_description
1 polymer ?
#
loop_
_entity_poly.entity_id
_entity_poly.type
_entity_poly.pdbx_seq_one_letter_code
_entity_poly.pdbx_strand_id
1 'polypeptide(L)'
;MTGLQPIVHPNAKKATQLPCFSRLPILTGYPVLRWMDTDASICQKFSGLEYGLRDKGRNGYIMEQVANFVQGCVSLLARFMLVAIFLFSAFDSKIRHFSQTAEYMGSEGIPNPRLALFGAIGLILIGGLSLLAGAWTRIGAAFLFVFLAAATFYFHDFWMIADPTQRQLQIIQFMKNMAIGGGLLALIHAGGGPWSVDGWIEQKLEEAEISPTQKTKGSQRSKAA
;
A
#
# COMPACT_ATOMS: atom_id res chain seq x y z
N MET A 1 7.66 -72.74 1.96
CA MET A 1 7.06 -71.88 0.88
C MET A 1 5.95 -71.05 1.51
N THR A 2 6.30 -69.89 2.04
CA THR A 2 5.43 -69.01 2.81
C THR A 2 5.21 -67.76 1.96
N GLY A 3 3.97 -67.62 1.49
CA GLY A 3 3.56 -66.48 0.70
C GLY A 3 3.31 -65.24 1.55
N LEU A 4 4.06 -64.17 1.25
CA LEU A 4 3.83 -62.82 1.75
C LEU A 4 2.68 -62.14 1.01
N GLN A 5 1.55 -61.89 1.67
CA GLN A 5 0.47 -61.05 1.16
C GLN A 5 0.83 -59.58 1.39
N PRO A 6 0.54 -58.66 0.44
CA PRO A 6 0.76 -57.23 0.64
C PRO A 6 -0.31 -56.62 1.56
N ILE A 7 0.14 -55.86 2.54
CA ILE A 7 -0.69 -55.08 3.47
C ILE A 7 -1.34 -53.92 2.67
N VAL A 8 -2.67 -54.06 2.43
CA VAL A 8 -3.49 -53.00 1.87
C VAL A 8 -3.88 -52.04 3.00
N HIS A 9 -3.35 -50.82 3.02
CA HIS A 9 -3.79 -49.74 3.91
C HIS A 9 -5.13 -49.17 3.44
N PRO A 10 -6.23 -49.31 4.22
CA PRO A 10 -7.52 -48.75 3.85
C PRO A 10 -7.65 -47.32 4.40
N ASN A 11 -7.09 -46.32 3.76
CA ASN A 11 -7.42 -44.91 4.02
C ASN A 11 -6.94 -43.90 2.94
N ALA A 12 -7.00 -44.29 1.68
CA ALA A 12 -6.66 -43.37 0.56
C ALA A 12 -7.88 -42.70 -0.10
N LYS A 13 -9.07 -42.72 0.53
CA LYS A 13 -10.28 -42.14 -0.05
C LYS A 13 -11.01 -41.19 0.90
N LYS A 14 -10.34 -40.12 1.34
CA LYS A 14 -10.96 -38.86 1.78
C LYS A 14 -9.93 -37.74 1.74
N ALA A 15 -9.34 -37.50 0.58
CA ALA A 15 -8.77 -36.20 0.27
C ALA A 15 -9.96 -35.28 -0.05
N THR A 16 -10.47 -34.63 0.98
CA THR A 16 -11.47 -33.57 0.90
C THR A 16 -10.94 -32.53 -0.10
N GLN A 17 -11.69 -32.30 -1.16
CA GLN A 17 -11.46 -31.22 -2.12
C GLN A 17 -11.56 -29.89 -1.39
N LEU A 18 -10.42 -29.39 -0.93
CA LEU A 18 -10.30 -28.00 -0.49
C LEU A 18 -10.18 -27.13 -1.75
N PRO A 19 -10.99 -26.08 -1.90
CA PRO A 19 -10.90 -25.22 -3.06
C PRO A 19 -9.49 -24.62 -3.17
N CYS A 20 -8.93 -24.64 -4.36
CA CYS A 20 -7.56 -24.25 -4.72
C CYS A 20 -7.21 -22.81 -4.29
N PHE A 21 -8.23 -22.01 -3.98
CA PHE A 21 -8.13 -20.59 -3.70
C PHE A 21 -7.78 -20.21 -2.25
N SER A 22 -7.87 -21.15 -1.30
CA SER A 22 -7.66 -20.84 0.13
C SER A 22 -6.20 -20.91 0.60
N ARG A 23 -5.25 -21.19 -0.30
CA ARG A 23 -3.82 -21.38 0.04
C ARG A 23 -2.83 -20.41 -0.60
N LEU A 24 -3.30 -19.37 -1.30
CA LEU A 24 -2.41 -18.31 -1.81
C LEU A 24 -2.55 -17.06 -0.92
N PRO A 25 -1.68 -16.86 0.08
CA PRO A 25 -1.77 -15.72 0.99
C PRO A 25 -1.49 -14.37 0.31
N ILE A 26 -1.01 -14.39 -0.95
CA ILE A 26 -0.61 -13.18 -1.69
C ILE A 26 -1.76 -12.55 -2.49
N LEU A 27 -2.89 -13.25 -2.70
CA LEU A 27 -3.95 -12.79 -3.62
C LEU A 27 -5.30 -12.50 -2.94
N THR A 28 -5.41 -12.59 -1.62
CA THR A 28 -6.67 -12.36 -0.91
C THR A 28 -7.15 -10.90 -0.87
N GLY A 29 -6.37 -9.95 -1.42
CA GLY A 29 -6.70 -8.52 -1.43
C GLY A 29 -7.23 -7.94 -2.76
N TYR A 30 -7.33 -8.72 -3.84
CA TYR A 30 -7.73 -8.18 -5.15
C TYR A 30 -9.10 -8.68 -5.61
N PRO A 31 -10.15 -7.84 -5.59
CA PRO A 31 -11.51 -8.23 -5.99
C PRO A 31 -11.68 -8.49 -7.51
N VAL A 32 -10.67 -8.19 -8.31
CA VAL A 32 -10.72 -8.29 -9.79
C VAL A 32 -10.66 -9.75 -10.29
N LEU A 33 -10.19 -10.70 -9.48
CA LEU A 33 -10.01 -12.11 -9.91
C LEU A 33 -11.24 -13.01 -9.67
N ARG A 34 -12.37 -12.46 -9.23
CA ARG A 34 -13.60 -13.23 -8.96
C ARG A 34 -14.35 -13.70 -10.21
N TRP A 35 -13.93 -13.28 -11.40
CA TRP A 35 -14.62 -13.56 -12.68
C TRP A 35 -13.92 -14.59 -13.56
N MET A 36 -12.80 -15.15 -13.12
CA MET A 36 -12.15 -16.23 -13.87
C MET A 36 -12.64 -17.56 -13.34
N ASP A 37 -13.55 -18.21 -14.06
CA ASP A 37 -13.83 -19.62 -13.91
C ASP A 37 -12.54 -20.38 -14.18
N THR A 38 -11.86 -20.81 -13.12
CA THR A 38 -10.59 -21.53 -13.20
C THR A 38 -10.85 -22.95 -13.65
N ASP A 39 -10.58 -23.21 -14.92
CA ASP A 39 -10.51 -24.55 -15.49
C ASP A 39 -9.68 -25.49 -14.60
N ALA A 40 -10.18 -26.68 -14.30
CA ALA A 40 -9.49 -27.68 -13.48
C ALA A 40 -8.08 -28.00 -13.98
N SER A 41 -7.82 -27.81 -15.29
CA SER A 41 -6.51 -27.94 -15.92
C SER A 41 -5.47 -26.92 -15.47
N ILE A 42 -5.90 -25.70 -15.14
CA ILE A 42 -5.01 -24.62 -14.61
C ILE A 42 -4.66 -24.96 -13.17
N CYS A 43 -5.59 -25.44 -12.38
CA CYS A 43 -5.35 -25.86 -10.99
C CYS A 43 -4.35 -27.03 -10.90
N GLN A 44 -4.41 -27.98 -11.84
CA GLN A 44 -3.47 -29.11 -11.92
C GLN A 44 -2.07 -28.69 -12.35
N LYS A 45 -1.98 -27.68 -13.22
CA LYS A 45 -0.68 -27.10 -13.65
C LYS A 45 -0.02 -26.29 -12.52
N PHE A 46 -0.81 -25.55 -11.73
CA PHE A 46 -0.31 -24.83 -10.55
C PHE A 46 0.07 -25.76 -9.40
N SER A 47 -0.65 -26.88 -9.17
CA SER A 47 -0.25 -27.87 -8.15
C SER A 47 1.07 -28.56 -8.50
N GLY A 48 1.35 -28.78 -9.79
CA GLY A 48 2.65 -29.30 -10.26
C GLY A 48 3.80 -28.32 -10.01
N LEU A 49 3.54 -27.00 -10.11
CA LEU A 49 4.50 -25.96 -9.72
C LEU A 49 4.75 -25.89 -8.19
N GLU A 50 3.72 -26.10 -7.36
CA GLU A 50 3.87 -26.17 -5.91
C GLU A 50 4.73 -27.33 -5.44
N TYR A 51 4.65 -28.51 -6.10
CA TYR A 51 5.53 -29.64 -5.81
C TYR A 51 6.99 -29.36 -6.16
N GLY A 52 7.26 -28.59 -7.24
CA GLY A 52 8.61 -28.14 -7.61
C GLY A 52 9.18 -27.06 -6.68
N LEU A 53 8.33 -26.31 -5.98
CA LEU A 53 8.74 -25.25 -5.06
C LEU A 53 9.05 -25.77 -3.64
N ARG A 54 8.63 -26.99 -3.31
CA ARG A 54 8.80 -27.58 -1.97
C ARG A 54 10.25 -28.05 -1.69
N ASP A 55 11.06 -28.21 -2.72
CA ASP A 55 12.47 -28.59 -2.60
C ASP A 55 13.44 -27.40 -2.52
N LYS A 56 12.92 -26.17 -2.41
CA LYS A 56 13.68 -24.90 -2.33
C LYS A 56 13.90 -24.41 -0.90
N GLY A 57 14.16 -25.29 0.04
CA GLY A 57 14.20 -24.96 1.49
C GLY A 57 15.19 -23.86 1.93
N ARG A 58 16.24 -23.57 1.21
CA ARG A 58 17.20 -22.49 1.57
C ARG A 58 17.10 -21.29 0.64
N ASN A 59 17.01 -21.51 -0.67
CA ASN A 59 16.96 -20.45 -1.67
C ASN A 59 15.61 -19.68 -1.63
N GLY A 60 14.52 -20.35 -1.22
CA GLY A 60 13.21 -19.72 -1.06
C GLY A 60 13.20 -18.64 0.03
N TYR A 61 13.78 -18.94 1.18
CA TYR A 61 13.87 -17.97 2.30
C TYR A 61 14.71 -16.74 1.95
N ILE A 62 15.84 -16.94 1.25
CA ILE A 62 16.70 -15.83 0.82
C ILE A 62 15.96 -14.93 -0.17
N MET A 63 15.26 -15.51 -1.14
CA MET A 63 14.51 -14.76 -2.14
C MET A 63 13.35 -13.97 -1.50
N GLU A 64 12.65 -14.55 -0.53
CA GLU A 64 11.59 -13.87 0.20
C GLU A 64 12.13 -12.71 1.05
N GLN A 65 13.24 -12.91 1.75
CA GLN A 65 13.89 -11.86 2.52
C GLN A 65 14.38 -10.71 1.63
N VAL A 66 14.97 -11.02 0.49
CA VAL A 66 15.41 -10.01 -0.49
C VAL A 66 14.21 -9.26 -1.06
N ALA A 67 13.13 -9.94 -1.42
CA ALA A 67 11.91 -9.32 -1.92
C ALA A 67 11.30 -8.35 -0.87
N ASN A 68 11.20 -8.78 0.38
CA ASN A 68 10.69 -7.94 1.48
C ASN A 68 11.59 -6.73 1.75
N PHE A 69 12.91 -6.91 1.69
CA PHE A 69 13.87 -5.82 1.82
C PHE A 69 13.71 -4.79 0.68
N VAL A 70 13.69 -5.26 -0.57
CA VAL A 70 13.51 -4.38 -1.75
C VAL A 70 12.18 -3.64 -1.68
N GLN A 71 11.09 -4.34 -1.34
CA GLN A 71 9.78 -3.72 -1.17
C GLN A 71 9.78 -2.64 -0.07
N GLY A 72 10.46 -2.89 1.05
CA GLY A 72 10.63 -1.91 2.12
C GLY A 72 11.39 -0.66 1.65
N CYS A 73 12.52 -0.84 0.95
CA CYS A 73 13.30 0.25 0.39
C CYS A 73 12.49 1.08 -0.62
N VAL A 74 11.81 0.42 -1.55
CA VAL A 74 11.00 1.11 -2.58
C VAL A 74 9.86 1.89 -1.93
N SER A 75 9.15 1.30 -0.97
CA SER A 75 8.07 1.98 -0.25
C SER A 75 8.57 3.20 0.52
N LEU A 76 9.69 3.08 1.23
CA LEU A 76 10.28 4.20 1.97
C LEU A 76 10.72 5.32 1.03
N LEU A 77 11.41 4.98 -0.07
CA LEU A 77 11.87 5.94 -1.07
C LEU A 77 10.69 6.66 -1.73
N ALA A 78 9.64 5.94 -2.11
CA ALA A 78 8.43 6.52 -2.71
C ALA A 78 7.76 7.54 -1.76
N ARG A 79 7.61 7.20 -0.47
CA ARG A 79 7.08 8.11 0.55
C ARG A 79 7.97 9.34 0.71
N PHE A 80 9.28 9.14 0.81
CA PHE A 80 10.24 10.26 0.94
C PHE A 80 10.17 11.21 -0.26
N MET A 81 10.19 10.70 -1.49
CA MET A 81 10.12 11.51 -2.72
C MET A 81 8.80 12.30 -2.80
N LEU A 82 7.67 11.66 -2.48
CA LEU A 82 6.39 12.35 -2.49
C LEU A 82 6.32 13.44 -1.41
N VAL A 83 6.75 13.15 -0.20
CA VAL A 83 6.69 14.12 0.91
C VAL A 83 7.65 15.28 0.71
N ALA A 84 8.83 15.04 0.13
CA ALA A 84 9.85 16.06 -0.06
C ALA A 84 9.31 17.28 -0.83
N ILE A 85 8.53 17.06 -1.90
CA ILE A 85 7.96 18.16 -2.68
C ILE A 85 6.95 18.99 -1.88
N PHE A 86 6.14 18.35 -1.04
CA PHE A 86 5.16 19.03 -0.20
C PHE A 86 5.82 19.82 0.92
N LEU A 87 6.79 19.21 1.62
CA LEU A 87 7.51 19.88 2.69
C LEU A 87 8.33 21.07 2.16
N PHE A 88 9.04 20.88 1.03
CA PHE A 88 9.73 21.97 0.39
C PHE A 88 8.78 23.12 0.04
N SER A 89 7.64 22.82 -0.57
CA SER A 89 6.60 23.84 -0.88
C SER A 89 6.04 24.51 0.37
N ALA A 90 5.88 23.79 1.49
CA ALA A 90 5.41 24.37 2.74
C ALA A 90 6.41 25.35 3.32
N PHE A 91 7.70 24.97 3.39
CA PHE A 91 8.74 25.80 4.00
C PHE A 91 9.10 26.98 3.14
N ASP A 92 9.38 26.77 1.87
CA ASP A 92 9.89 27.82 0.99
C ASP A 92 8.82 28.84 0.62
N SER A 93 7.68 28.40 0.12
CA SER A 93 6.66 29.32 -0.37
C SER A 93 5.69 29.80 0.71
N LYS A 94 5.19 28.88 1.57
CA LYS A 94 4.05 29.19 2.45
C LYS A 94 4.47 29.74 3.81
N ILE A 95 5.51 29.20 4.43
CA ILE A 95 5.96 29.63 5.75
C ILE A 95 6.83 30.88 5.64
N ARG A 96 7.83 30.87 4.74
CA ARG A 96 8.75 32.02 4.58
C ARG A 96 8.07 33.25 4.00
N HIS A 97 7.12 33.07 3.09
CA HIS A 97 6.44 34.14 2.36
C HIS A 97 4.93 34.18 2.69
N PHE A 98 4.58 33.94 3.97
CA PHE A 98 3.19 33.77 4.40
C PHE A 98 2.27 34.91 3.94
N SER A 99 2.66 36.18 4.16
CA SER A 99 1.83 37.34 3.80
C SER A 99 1.62 37.45 2.30
N GLN A 100 2.69 37.27 1.52
CA GLN A 100 2.63 37.35 0.06
C GLN A 100 1.79 36.20 -0.53
N THR A 101 1.95 34.99 0.03
CA THR A 101 1.13 33.84 -0.37
C THR A 101 -0.34 34.06 -0.03
N ALA A 102 -0.65 34.64 1.13
CA ALA A 102 -2.03 34.94 1.53
C ALA A 102 -2.65 36.01 0.62
N GLU A 103 -1.90 37.05 0.25
CA GLU A 103 -2.35 38.07 -0.72
C GLU A 103 -2.62 37.45 -2.09
N TYR A 104 -1.72 36.61 -2.59
CA TYR A 104 -1.91 35.88 -3.85
C TYR A 104 -3.14 34.97 -3.80
N MET A 105 -3.35 34.22 -2.71
CA MET A 105 -4.57 33.42 -2.53
C MET A 105 -5.85 34.27 -2.54
N GLY A 106 -5.78 35.50 -2.00
CA GLY A 106 -6.89 36.45 -2.05
C GLY A 106 -7.20 36.94 -3.45
N SER A 107 -6.18 37.18 -4.29
CA SER A 107 -6.37 37.59 -5.70
C SER A 107 -6.98 36.45 -6.54
N GLU A 108 -6.76 35.19 -6.20
CA GLU A 108 -7.39 34.03 -6.81
C GLU A 108 -8.81 33.73 -6.28
N GLY A 109 -9.39 34.64 -5.46
CA GLY A 109 -10.77 34.55 -4.99
C GLY A 109 -10.98 33.58 -3.83
N ILE A 110 -9.94 33.16 -3.13
CA ILE A 110 -10.06 32.26 -1.98
C ILE A 110 -10.61 33.03 -0.77
N PRO A 111 -11.74 32.64 -0.18
CA PRO A 111 -12.30 33.31 0.99
C PRO A 111 -11.40 33.09 2.21
N ASN A 112 -11.19 34.16 3.01
CA ASN A 112 -10.34 34.12 4.20
C ASN A 112 -8.93 33.52 3.95
N PRO A 113 -8.12 34.12 3.04
CA PRO A 113 -6.90 33.48 2.53
C PRO A 113 -5.87 33.14 3.62
N ARG A 114 -5.79 33.94 4.70
CA ARG A 114 -4.90 33.61 5.84
C ARG A 114 -5.30 32.33 6.53
N LEU A 115 -6.60 32.14 6.80
CA LEU A 115 -7.11 30.93 7.43
C LEU A 115 -6.94 29.71 6.52
N ALA A 116 -7.25 29.88 5.23
CA ALA A 116 -7.03 28.82 4.23
C ALA A 116 -5.57 28.43 4.12
N LEU A 117 -4.63 29.38 4.20
CA LEU A 117 -3.19 29.12 4.17
C LEU A 117 -2.72 28.37 5.43
N PHE A 118 -3.22 28.72 6.63
CA PHE A 118 -2.95 27.95 7.85
C PHE A 118 -3.46 26.51 7.71
N GLY A 119 -4.67 26.33 7.20
CA GLY A 119 -5.22 25.00 6.91
C GLY A 119 -4.37 24.20 5.92
N ALA A 120 -3.92 24.83 4.83
CA ALA A 120 -3.04 24.22 3.83
C ALA A 120 -1.70 23.76 4.44
N ILE A 121 -1.06 24.64 5.24
CA ILE A 121 0.19 24.28 5.96
C ILE A 121 -0.07 23.10 6.92
N GLY A 122 -1.16 23.13 7.68
CA GLY A 122 -1.55 22.05 8.58
C GLY A 122 -1.72 20.71 7.86
N LEU A 123 -2.45 20.68 6.74
CA LEU A 123 -2.64 19.48 5.92
C LEU A 123 -1.32 18.93 5.40
N ILE A 124 -0.41 19.81 4.93
CA ILE A 124 0.89 19.40 4.41
C ILE A 124 1.77 18.83 5.53
N LEU A 125 1.85 19.50 6.67
CA LEU A 125 2.72 19.07 7.77
C LEU A 125 2.21 17.78 8.39
N ILE A 126 0.91 17.69 8.74
CA ILE A 126 0.33 16.50 9.34
C ILE A 126 0.39 15.33 8.36
N GLY A 127 -0.05 15.53 7.11
CA GLY A 127 0.00 14.50 6.08
C GLY A 127 1.41 14.06 5.74
N GLY A 128 2.33 15.02 5.60
CA GLY A 128 3.74 14.76 5.29
C GLY A 128 4.45 13.98 6.39
N LEU A 129 4.30 14.38 7.66
CA LEU A 129 4.89 13.67 8.81
C LEU A 129 4.29 12.27 8.97
N SER A 130 2.97 12.13 8.78
CA SER A 130 2.28 10.83 8.76
C SER A 130 2.87 9.89 7.71
N LEU A 131 3.08 10.37 6.48
CA LEU A 131 3.69 9.58 5.41
C LEU A 131 5.15 9.22 5.70
N LEU A 132 5.96 10.15 6.22
CA LEU A 132 7.37 9.88 6.55
C LEU A 132 7.48 8.79 7.62
N ALA A 133 6.70 8.90 8.68
CA ALA A 133 6.67 7.90 9.74
C ALA A 133 6.04 6.58 9.27
N GLY A 134 5.19 6.62 8.24
CA GLY A 134 4.39 5.48 7.84
C GLY A 134 3.32 5.13 8.86
N ALA A 135 2.86 6.12 9.64
CA ALA A 135 1.81 5.99 10.64
C ALA A 135 0.53 6.61 10.08
N TRP A 136 -0.54 5.84 10.04
CA TRP A 136 -1.81 6.25 9.42
C TRP A 136 -1.61 6.74 7.98
N THR A 137 -0.77 6.03 7.24
CA THR A 137 -0.30 6.39 5.90
C THR A 137 -1.44 6.74 4.95
N ARG A 138 -2.53 5.98 5.00
CA ARG A 138 -3.71 6.20 4.14
C ARG A 138 -4.36 7.55 4.41
N ILE A 139 -4.48 7.94 5.68
CA ILE A 139 -5.09 9.23 6.10
C ILE A 139 -4.15 10.38 5.76
N GLY A 140 -2.85 10.23 6.01
CA GLY A 140 -1.86 11.24 5.66
C GLY A 140 -1.81 11.50 4.15
N ALA A 141 -1.85 10.44 3.33
CA ALA A 141 -1.92 10.56 1.88
C ALA A 141 -3.21 11.25 1.41
N ALA A 142 -4.36 10.98 2.07
CA ALA A 142 -5.61 11.64 1.78
C ALA A 142 -5.56 13.15 2.09
N PHE A 143 -4.93 13.56 3.18
CA PHE A 143 -4.74 14.99 3.50
C PHE A 143 -3.90 15.70 2.44
N LEU A 144 -2.79 15.10 2.01
CA LEU A 144 -1.96 15.65 0.94
C LEU A 144 -2.70 15.68 -0.41
N PHE A 145 -3.53 14.68 -0.69
CA PHE A 145 -4.34 14.64 -1.90
C PHE A 145 -5.40 15.75 -1.93
N VAL A 146 -6.11 15.97 -0.82
CA VAL A 146 -7.10 17.06 -0.69
C VAL A 146 -6.41 18.41 -0.88
N PHE A 147 -5.27 18.63 -0.21
CA PHE A 147 -4.48 19.86 -0.41
C PHE A 147 -4.09 20.03 -1.89
N LEU A 148 -3.55 18.98 -2.53
CA LEU A 148 -3.07 19.01 -3.91
C LEU A 148 -4.22 19.30 -4.89
N ALA A 149 -5.38 18.68 -4.69
CA ALA A 149 -6.57 18.89 -5.52
C ALA A 149 -7.05 20.36 -5.42
N ALA A 150 -7.15 20.90 -4.19
CA ALA A 150 -7.52 22.29 -3.99
C ALA A 150 -6.50 23.24 -4.61
N ALA A 151 -5.20 23.04 -4.37
CA ALA A 151 -4.15 23.86 -4.97
C ALA A 151 -4.17 23.81 -6.50
N THR A 152 -4.38 22.64 -7.07
CA THR A 152 -4.45 22.48 -8.53
C THR A 152 -5.65 23.22 -9.11
N PHE A 153 -6.78 23.16 -8.46
CA PHE A 153 -8.00 23.82 -8.93
C PHE A 153 -7.89 25.35 -8.90
N TYR A 154 -7.33 25.92 -7.82
CA TYR A 154 -7.25 27.37 -7.67
C TYR A 154 -6.06 28.02 -8.36
N PHE A 155 -4.94 27.34 -8.50
CA PHE A 155 -3.69 27.96 -8.98
C PHE A 155 -3.24 27.48 -10.36
N HIS A 156 -3.88 26.48 -10.96
CA HIS A 156 -3.50 25.91 -12.24
C HIS A 156 -4.68 25.83 -13.21
N ASP A 157 -5.44 26.90 -13.28
CA ASP A 157 -6.64 27.08 -14.13
C ASP A 157 -6.27 27.49 -15.56
N PHE A 158 -5.42 26.70 -16.22
CA PHE A 158 -4.90 26.98 -17.57
C PHE A 158 -5.96 27.29 -18.63
N TRP A 159 -7.22 26.93 -18.37
CA TRP A 159 -8.37 27.22 -19.28
C TRP A 159 -8.79 28.68 -19.28
N MET A 160 -8.42 29.48 -18.27
CA MET A 160 -8.71 30.90 -18.18
C MET A 160 -7.61 31.77 -18.80
N ILE A 161 -6.44 31.22 -19.11
CA ILE A 161 -5.25 31.97 -19.52
C ILE A 161 -5.24 32.16 -21.04
N ALA A 162 -5.22 33.44 -21.48
CA ALA A 162 -5.22 33.81 -22.91
C ALA A 162 -3.83 33.69 -23.56
N ASP A 163 -2.76 34.04 -22.83
CA ASP A 163 -1.39 33.95 -23.34
C ASP A 163 -0.94 32.51 -23.53
N PRO A 164 -0.54 32.10 -24.76
CA PRO A 164 -0.17 30.74 -25.06
C PRO A 164 1.03 30.22 -24.22
N THR A 165 2.02 31.09 -23.94
CA THR A 165 3.22 30.72 -23.19
C THR A 165 2.88 30.43 -21.72
N GLN A 166 2.12 31.32 -21.09
CA GLN A 166 1.66 31.14 -19.73
C GLN A 166 0.73 29.93 -19.59
N ARG A 167 -0.18 29.76 -20.55
CA ARG A 167 -1.06 28.58 -20.59
C ARG A 167 -0.25 27.29 -20.63
N GLN A 168 0.78 27.21 -21.47
CA GLN A 168 1.63 26.03 -21.57
C GLN A 168 2.32 25.71 -20.24
N LEU A 169 2.84 26.72 -19.53
CA LEU A 169 3.45 26.54 -18.21
C LEU A 169 2.44 26.00 -17.19
N GLN A 170 1.22 26.51 -17.19
CA GLN A 170 0.19 26.03 -16.27
C GLN A 170 -0.31 24.61 -16.60
N ILE A 171 -0.37 24.23 -17.88
CA ILE A 171 -0.66 22.85 -18.28
C ILE A 171 0.41 21.89 -17.71
N ILE A 172 1.69 22.26 -17.79
CA ILE A 172 2.78 21.44 -17.24
C ILE A 172 2.62 21.28 -15.72
N GLN A 173 2.28 22.35 -15.01
CA GLN A 173 2.05 22.29 -13.56
C GLN A 173 0.83 21.42 -13.21
N PHE A 174 -0.26 21.56 -13.96
CA PHE A 174 -1.45 20.72 -13.80
C PHE A 174 -1.13 19.24 -13.99
N MET A 175 -0.43 18.89 -15.09
CA MET A 175 -0.05 17.51 -15.37
C MET A 175 0.89 16.92 -14.30
N LYS A 176 1.82 17.72 -13.80
CA LYS A 176 2.68 17.33 -12.68
C LYS A 176 1.85 17.02 -11.42
N ASN A 177 0.90 17.85 -11.07
CA ASN A 177 0.03 17.64 -9.91
C ASN A 177 -0.87 16.42 -10.10
N MET A 178 -1.37 16.16 -11.31
CA MET A 178 -2.10 14.91 -11.61
C MET A 178 -1.24 13.66 -11.38
N ALA A 179 0.03 13.68 -11.82
CA ALA A 179 0.95 12.56 -11.60
C ALA A 179 1.24 12.33 -10.10
N ILE A 180 1.48 13.41 -9.33
CA ILE A 180 1.66 13.34 -7.88
C ILE A 180 0.38 12.82 -7.20
N GLY A 181 -0.80 13.29 -7.63
CA GLY A 181 -2.10 12.82 -7.15
C GLY A 181 -2.29 11.33 -7.38
N GLY A 182 -1.91 10.82 -8.56
CA GLY A 182 -1.90 9.38 -8.85
C GLY A 182 -1.03 8.59 -7.88
N GLY A 183 0.16 9.09 -7.55
CA GLY A 183 1.05 8.50 -6.53
C GLY A 183 0.44 8.47 -5.13
N LEU A 184 -0.24 9.56 -4.72
CA LEU A 184 -0.95 9.62 -3.44
C LEU A 184 -2.14 8.64 -3.38
N LEU A 185 -2.92 8.52 -4.45
CA LEU A 185 -4.00 7.54 -4.55
C LEU A 185 -3.47 6.10 -4.46
N ALA A 186 -2.34 5.81 -5.08
CA ALA A 186 -1.68 4.52 -4.94
C ALA A 186 -1.28 4.23 -3.49
N LEU A 187 -0.77 5.23 -2.73
CA LEU A 187 -0.44 5.09 -1.32
C LEU A 187 -1.69 4.95 -0.43
N ILE A 188 -2.79 5.64 -0.73
CA ILE A 188 -4.08 5.46 -0.03
C ILE A 188 -4.55 4.01 -0.16
N HIS A 189 -4.37 3.41 -1.34
CA HIS A 189 -4.74 2.01 -1.57
C HIS A 189 -3.77 1.04 -0.89
N ALA A 190 -2.46 1.17 -1.16
CA ALA A 190 -1.44 0.22 -0.71
C ALA A 190 -1.08 0.35 0.78
N GLY A 191 -1.18 1.56 1.37
CA GLY A 191 -0.67 1.83 2.72
C GLY A 191 0.83 2.04 2.79
N GLY A 192 1.39 2.03 4.02
CA GLY A 192 2.79 2.35 4.28
C GLY A 192 3.80 1.27 3.91
N GLY A 193 3.37 0.03 3.71
CA GLY A 193 4.24 -1.11 3.41
C GLY A 193 5.02 -1.66 4.62
N PRO A 194 5.96 -2.61 4.39
CA PRO A 194 6.61 -3.36 5.47
C PRO A 194 7.44 -2.49 6.44
N TRP A 195 8.07 -1.44 5.92
CA TRP A 195 8.90 -0.51 6.72
C TRP A 195 8.11 0.75 7.09
N SER A 196 6.99 0.54 7.76
CA SER A 196 6.11 1.58 8.26
C SER A 196 5.65 1.24 9.67
N VAL A 197 5.24 2.26 10.43
CA VAL A 197 4.62 2.04 11.75
C VAL A 197 3.34 1.22 11.60
N ASP A 198 2.55 1.48 10.56
CA ASP A 198 1.33 0.71 10.26
C ASP A 198 1.65 -0.77 10.05
N GLY A 199 2.68 -1.10 9.24
CA GLY A 199 3.10 -2.47 8.98
C GLY A 199 3.67 -3.17 10.23
N TRP A 200 4.39 -2.43 11.09
CA TRP A 200 4.88 -2.98 12.37
C TRP A 200 3.72 -3.31 13.32
N ILE A 201 2.70 -2.45 13.41
CA ILE A 201 1.51 -2.69 14.23
C ILE A 201 0.75 -3.92 13.71
N GLU A 202 0.57 -4.02 12.39
CA GLU A 202 -0.12 -5.13 11.73
C GLU A 202 0.56 -6.48 12.06
N GLN A 203 1.90 -6.55 11.94
CA GLN A 203 2.68 -7.73 12.32
C GLN A 203 2.52 -8.10 13.79
N LYS A 204 2.51 -7.12 14.70
CA LYS A 204 2.31 -7.37 16.13
C LYS A 204 0.92 -7.88 16.47
N LEU A 205 -0.09 -7.42 15.77
CA LEU A 205 -1.46 -7.91 15.95
C LEU A 205 -1.59 -9.35 15.45
N GLU A 206 -1.00 -9.69 14.31
CA GLU A 206 -0.99 -11.07 13.78
C GLU A 206 -0.26 -12.03 14.73
N GLU A 207 0.91 -11.67 15.27
CA GLU A 207 1.63 -12.45 16.26
C GLU A 207 0.79 -12.71 17.52
N ALA A 208 0.03 -11.71 17.97
CA ALA A 208 -0.84 -11.81 19.15
C ALA A 208 -2.03 -12.75 18.92
N GLU A 209 -2.58 -12.78 17.72
CA GLU A 209 -3.74 -13.61 17.35
C GLU A 209 -3.34 -15.10 17.19
N ILE A 210 -2.16 -15.38 16.65
CA ILE A 210 -1.64 -16.74 16.44
C ILE A 210 -1.28 -17.42 17.78
N SER A 211 -0.76 -16.66 18.76
CA SER A 211 -0.28 -17.17 20.04
C SER A 211 -1.33 -17.93 20.88
N PRO A 212 -2.59 -17.48 21.05
CA PRO A 212 -3.60 -18.21 21.85
C PRO A 212 -4.07 -19.51 21.19
N THR A 213 -4.10 -19.56 19.85
CA THR A 213 -4.58 -20.75 19.12
C THR A 213 -3.61 -21.94 19.21
N GLN A 214 -2.31 -21.67 19.31
CA GLN A 214 -1.31 -22.72 19.50
C GLN A 214 -1.32 -23.27 20.92
N LYS A 215 -1.53 -22.45 21.96
CA LYS A 215 -1.63 -22.90 23.37
C LYS A 215 -2.81 -23.86 23.58
N THR A 216 -3.95 -23.59 22.93
CA THR A 216 -5.15 -24.43 23.06
C THR A 216 -4.97 -25.79 22.36
N LYS A 217 -4.32 -25.84 21.19
CA LYS A 217 -4.03 -27.09 20.46
C LYS A 217 -2.98 -27.96 21.19
N GLY A 218 -1.98 -27.35 21.82
CA GLY A 218 -0.97 -28.05 22.62
C GLY A 218 -1.57 -28.70 23.87
N SER A 219 -2.48 -27.98 24.57
CA SER A 219 -3.17 -28.48 25.75
C SER A 219 -4.13 -29.64 25.46
N GLN A 220 -4.81 -29.63 24.32
CA GLN A 220 -5.70 -30.73 23.91
C GLN A 220 -4.92 -31.99 23.51
N ARG A 221 -3.75 -31.87 22.89
CA ARG A 221 -2.90 -33.01 22.56
C ARG A 221 -2.31 -33.69 23.81
N SER A 222 -1.97 -32.91 24.83
CA SER A 222 -1.42 -33.46 26.11
C SER A 222 -2.49 -34.15 26.96
N LYS A 223 -3.76 -33.86 26.78
CA LYS A 223 -4.87 -34.52 27.51
C LYS A 223 -5.39 -35.79 26.81
N ALA A 224 -4.96 -36.05 25.57
CA ALA A 224 -5.40 -37.18 24.76
C ALA A 224 -4.30 -38.33 24.68
N ALA A 225 -3.15 -38.14 25.31
CA ALA A 225 -2.08 -39.09 25.45
C ALA A 225 -1.97 -39.54 26.91
#